data_69b23064da4a1261b33bd799e0cdc770
#
_entry.id   69b23064da4a1261b33bd799e0cdc770
#
_cell.length_a   1.000
_cell.length_b   1.000
_cell.length_c   1.000
_cell.angle_alpha   90.00
_cell.angle_beta   90.00
_cell.angle_gamma   90.00
#
_symmetry.space_group_name_H-M   'P 1'
#
loop_
_entity.id
_entity.type
_entity.pdbx_description
1 polymer ?
#
loop_
_entity_poly.entity_id
_entity_poly.type
_entity_poly.pdbx_seq_one_letter_code
_entity_poly.pdbx_strand_id
1 'polypeptide(L)'
;MTFEMSPNVAVRTRNFSEAVDFYTNVLGFQNRSDSPDLADLDASPLNLFVIEDPEIRGPVMELFVDDLEAARETLVANGCKILRWRGKGQDCYVQDPFGVIFNVWEKTDP
;
A
#
# COMPACT_ATOMS: atom_id res chain seq x y z
N MET A 1 -7.65 -10.33 -17.53
CA MET A 1 -6.66 -9.67 -16.65
C MET A 1 -6.64 -10.33 -15.30
N THR A 2 -5.46 -10.58 -14.77
CA THR A 2 -5.28 -11.21 -13.48
C THR A 2 -4.70 -10.21 -12.48
N PHE A 3 -5.32 -10.14 -11.31
CA PHE A 3 -4.79 -9.36 -10.20
C PHE A 3 -4.07 -10.32 -9.24
N GLU A 4 -2.89 -9.93 -8.79
CA GLU A 4 -2.07 -10.76 -7.91
C GLU A 4 -1.84 -9.99 -6.61
N MET A 5 -2.08 -10.64 -5.46
CA MET A 5 -1.84 -10.00 -4.17
C MET A 5 -0.34 -9.93 -3.89
N SER A 6 0.13 -8.75 -3.57
CA SER A 6 1.51 -8.51 -3.16
C SER A 6 1.69 -8.86 -1.67
N PRO A 7 2.91 -9.20 -1.23
CA PRO A 7 3.20 -9.35 0.20
C PRO A 7 3.41 -8.01 0.91
N ASN A 8 3.27 -6.89 0.21
CA ASN A 8 3.50 -5.56 0.76
C ASN A 8 2.20 -4.97 1.29
N VAL A 9 2.23 -4.47 2.52
CA VAL A 9 1.12 -3.75 3.14
C VAL A 9 1.65 -2.42 3.63
N ALA A 10 1.00 -1.34 3.26
CA ALA A 10 1.35 -0.01 3.75
C ALA A 10 0.36 0.43 4.82
N VAL A 11 0.87 0.91 5.95
CA VAL A 11 0.05 1.57 6.97
C VAL A 11 0.28 3.07 6.82
N ARG A 12 -0.76 3.76 6.38
CA ARG A 12 -0.73 5.22 6.24
C ARG A 12 -1.24 5.84 7.53
N THR A 13 -0.51 6.80 8.06
CA THR A 13 -0.85 7.42 9.33
C THR A 13 -0.27 8.83 9.45
N ARG A 14 -0.93 9.68 10.22
CA ARG A 14 -0.38 10.99 10.60
C ARG A 14 0.61 10.89 11.75
N ASN A 15 0.62 9.75 12.45
CA ASN A 15 1.41 9.55 13.66
C ASN A 15 2.55 8.58 13.37
N PHE A 16 3.39 8.94 12.42
CA PHE A 16 4.45 8.07 11.92
C PHE A 16 5.38 7.54 13.03
N SER A 17 5.94 8.45 13.83
CA SER A 17 6.90 8.06 14.87
C SER A 17 6.28 7.13 15.90
N GLU A 18 5.06 7.44 16.35
CA GLU A 18 4.36 6.62 17.33
C GLU A 18 4.01 5.25 16.76
N ALA A 19 3.63 5.18 15.49
CA ALA A 19 3.31 3.91 14.84
C ALA A 19 4.55 3.05 14.70
N VAL A 20 5.66 3.62 14.23
CA VAL A 20 6.92 2.88 14.13
C VAL A 20 7.36 2.36 15.50
N ASP A 21 7.24 3.19 16.53
CA ASP A 21 7.56 2.79 17.89
C ASP A 21 6.74 1.59 18.34
N PHE A 22 5.44 1.64 18.09
CA PHE A 22 4.54 0.54 18.45
C PHE A 22 4.93 -0.77 17.74
N TYR A 23 5.11 -0.69 16.42
CA TYR A 23 5.41 -1.89 15.64
C TYR A 23 6.77 -2.48 15.96
N THR A 24 7.76 -1.66 16.28
CA THR A 24 9.11 -2.14 16.60
C THR A 24 9.24 -2.54 18.06
N ASN A 25 8.75 -1.76 18.99
CA ASN A 25 8.97 -1.99 20.43
C ASN A 25 7.91 -2.88 21.07
N VAL A 26 6.66 -2.81 20.59
CA VAL A 26 5.61 -3.65 21.17
C VAL A 26 5.47 -4.97 20.40
N LEU A 27 5.43 -4.91 19.07
CA LEU A 27 5.28 -6.11 18.24
C LEU A 27 6.61 -6.77 17.88
N GLY A 28 7.72 -6.05 18.02
CA GLY A 28 9.05 -6.61 17.80
C GLY A 28 9.47 -6.71 16.34
N PHE A 29 8.81 -5.98 15.44
CA PHE A 29 9.22 -5.99 14.03
C PHE A 29 10.51 -5.20 13.84
N GLN A 30 11.42 -5.72 13.03
CA GLN A 30 12.68 -5.06 12.77
C GLN A 30 12.55 -4.01 11.68
N ASN A 31 13.01 -2.79 11.97
CA ASN A 31 13.03 -1.70 10.99
C ASN A 31 14.28 -1.81 10.14
N ARG A 32 14.10 -1.89 8.81
CA ARG A 32 15.17 -2.02 7.83
C ARG A 32 15.51 -0.71 7.14
N SER A 33 14.86 0.39 7.53
CA SER A 33 15.06 1.69 6.86
C SER A 33 15.48 2.76 7.84
N ASP A 34 16.07 3.84 7.30
CA ASP A 34 16.49 5.01 8.07
C ASP A 34 15.72 6.27 7.67
N SER A 35 14.69 6.13 6.89
CA SER A 35 13.93 7.29 6.38
C SER A 35 13.11 7.92 7.50
N PRO A 36 13.00 9.27 7.53
CA PRO A 36 12.22 9.96 8.54
C PRO A 36 10.71 9.90 8.32
N ASP A 37 10.25 9.48 7.13
CA ASP A 37 8.83 9.48 6.77
C ASP A 37 8.34 8.17 6.15
N LEU A 38 9.22 7.17 6.07
CA LEU A 38 8.88 5.84 5.58
C LEU A 38 9.68 4.80 6.34
N ALA A 39 9.00 3.83 6.93
CA ALA A 39 9.64 2.69 7.57
C ALA A 39 9.33 1.41 6.81
N ASP A 40 10.33 0.57 6.64
CA ASP A 40 10.22 -0.75 6.02
C ASP A 40 10.45 -1.78 7.11
N LEU A 41 9.37 -2.38 7.58
CA LEU A 41 9.41 -3.29 8.71
C LEU A 41 9.31 -4.75 8.27
N ASP A 42 10.16 -5.56 8.83
CA ASP A 42 10.08 -7.01 8.64
C ASP A 42 8.96 -7.57 9.52
N ALA A 43 7.81 -7.78 8.90
CA ALA A 43 6.64 -8.38 9.53
C ALA A 43 6.33 -9.73 8.87
N SER A 44 7.36 -10.52 8.65
CA SER A 44 7.29 -11.79 7.91
C SER A 44 6.04 -12.59 8.28
N PRO A 45 5.29 -13.09 7.30
CA PRO A 45 5.61 -13.18 5.86
C PRO A 45 5.30 -11.92 5.04
N LEU A 46 4.90 -10.83 5.68
CA LEU A 46 4.60 -9.58 4.99
C LEU A 46 5.74 -8.58 5.13
N ASN A 47 5.79 -7.65 4.20
CA ASN A 47 6.58 -6.44 4.33
C ASN A 47 5.62 -5.33 4.76
N LEU A 48 5.84 -4.75 5.92
CA LEU A 48 4.97 -3.71 6.45
C LEU A 48 5.65 -2.36 6.32
N PHE A 49 5.08 -1.51 5.47
CA PHE A 49 5.58 -0.15 5.29
C PHE A 49 4.73 0.80 6.12
N VAL A 50 5.37 1.63 6.93
CA VAL A 50 4.67 2.70 7.64
C VAL A 50 5.02 3.99 6.92
N ILE A 51 4.02 4.73 6.50
CA ILE A 51 4.20 5.92 5.69
C ILE A 51 3.36 7.05 6.26
N GLU A 52 3.98 8.21 6.45
CA GLU A 52 3.24 9.38 6.90
C GLU A 52 2.33 9.88 5.79
N ASP A 53 1.06 10.09 6.10
CA ASP A 53 0.08 10.56 5.13
C ASP A 53 -0.98 11.40 5.85
N PRO A 54 -1.23 12.64 5.39
CA PRO A 54 -2.21 13.51 6.03
C PRO A 54 -3.66 13.15 5.72
N GLU A 55 -3.91 12.35 4.69
CA GLU A 55 -5.26 12.09 4.19
C GLU A 55 -5.69 10.63 4.33
N ILE A 56 -4.85 9.72 3.85
CA ILE A 56 -5.17 8.29 3.84
C ILE A 56 -4.73 7.65 5.14
N ARG A 57 -5.59 6.83 5.74
CA ARG A 57 -5.32 6.17 7.01
C ARG A 57 -5.58 4.69 6.93
N GLY A 58 -4.86 3.94 7.73
CA GLY A 58 -5.02 2.52 7.89
C GLY A 58 -4.23 1.71 6.90
N PRO A 59 -4.50 0.41 6.85
CA PRO A 59 -3.77 -0.48 5.98
C PRO A 59 -4.18 -0.31 4.53
N VAL A 60 -3.16 -0.31 3.66
CA VAL A 60 -3.34 -0.31 2.20
C VAL A 60 -2.64 -1.55 1.68
N MET A 61 -3.40 -2.46 1.10
CA MET A 61 -2.83 -3.65 0.47
C MET A 61 -2.39 -3.32 -0.95
N GLU A 62 -1.60 -4.20 -1.55
CA GLU A 62 -1.08 -3.94 -2.88
C GLU A 62 -1.47 -5.05 -3.85
N LEU A 63 -1.94 -4.64 -5.03
CA LEU A 63 -2.25 -5.55 -6.12
C LEU A 63 -1.25 -5.34 -7.24
N PHE A 64 -0.64 -6.43 -7.70
CA PHE A 64 0.17 -6.42 -8.91
C PHE A 64 -0.72 -6.67 -10.12
N VAL A 65 -0.49 -5.90 -11.17
CA VAL A 65 -1.18 -6.04 -12.45
C VAL A 65 -0.16 -5.95 -13.58
N ASP A 66 -0.55 -6.43 -14.74
CA ASP A 66 0.30 -6.39 -15.94
C ASP A 66 0.04 -5.14 -16.80
N ASP A 67 -1.11 -4.50 -16.63
CA ASP A 67 -1.49 -3.30 -17.36
C ASP A 67 -2.28 -2.37 -16.42
N LEU A 68 -1.64 -1.28 -16.03
CA LEU A 68 -2.20 -0.39 -15.02
C LEU A 68 -3.51 0.27 -15.46
N GLU A 69 -3.57 0.78 -16.70
CA GLU A 69 -4.76 1.48 -17.15
C GLU A 69 -5.93 0.52 -17.40
N ALA A 70 -5.65 -0.66 -17.90
CA ALA A 70 -6.68 -1.69 -18.04
C ALA A 70 -7.21 -2.12 -16.67
N ALA A 71 -6.32 -2.23 -15.68
CA ALA A 71 -6.73 -2.54 -14.30
C ALA A 71 -7.64 -1.45 -13.74
N ARG A 72 -7.28 -0.20 -13.95
CA ARG A 72 -8.11 0.93 -13.51
C ARG A 72 -9.52 0.86 -14.10
N GLU A 73 -9.62 0.64 -15.41
CA GLU A 73 -10.92 0.52 -16.07
C GLU A 73 -11.76 -0.61 -15.50
N THR A 74 -11.14 -1.76 -15.29
CA THR A 74 -11.82 -2.93 -14.70
C THR A 74 -12.32 -2.63 -13.30
N LEU A 75 -11.48 -2.04 -12.46
CA LEU A 75 -11.83 -1.75 -11.07
C LEU A 75 -12.97 -0.72 -10.99
N VAL A 76 -12.89 0.35 -11.75
CA VAL A 76 -13.93 1.38 -11.76
C VAL A 76 -15.24 0.80 -12.27
N ALA A 77 -15.20 -0.01 -13.34
CA ALA A 77 -16.40 -0.64 -13.89
C ALA A 77 -17.08 -1.59 -12.88
N ASN A 78 -16.33 -2.06 -11.89
CA ASN A 78 -16.85 -2.99 -10.88
C ASN A 78 -17.05 -2.34 -9.50
N GLY A 79 -17.16 -1.03 -9.45
CA GLY A 79 -17.60 -0.31 -8.26
C GLY A 79 -16.49 0.24 -7.36
N CYS A 80 -15.25 0.18 -7.80
CA CYS A 80 -14.15 0.78 -7.06
C CYS A 80 -14.11 2.28 -7.25
N LYS A 81 -13.68 2.99 -6.21
CA LYS A 81 -13.52 4.44 -6.23
C LYS A 81 -12.03 4.78 -6.30
N ILE A 82 -11.65 5.67 -7.21
CA ILE A 82 -10.28 6.15 -7.27
C ILE A 82 -10.07 7.18 -6.16
N LEU A 83 -9.09 6.93 -5.28
CA LEU A 83 -8.74 7.86 -4.21
C LEU A 83 -7.52 8.71 -4.58
N ARG A 84 -6.55 8.11 -5.25
CA ARG A 84 -5.32 8.78 -5.67
C ARG A 84 -4.75 8.01 -6.84
N TRP A 85 -4.47 8.70 -7.94
CA TRP A 85 -3.94 7.99 -9.11
C TRP A 85 -2.83 8.83 -9.74
N ARG A 86 -1.59 8.45 -9.48
CA ARG A 86 -0.41 9.19 -9.96
C ARG A 86 0.30 8.51 -11.13
N GLY A 87 -0.16 7.32 -11.50
CA GLY A 87 0.37 6.61 -12.65
C GLY A 87 1.43 5.57 -12.30
N LYS A 88 1.99 4.98 -13.33
CA LYS A 88 2.94 3.88 -13.22
C LYS A 88 4.13 4.24 -12.35
N GLY A 89 4.46 3.38 -11.39
CA GLY A 89 5.58 3.56 -10.49
C GLY A 89 5.30 4.53 -9.34
N GLN A 90 4.06 4.97 -9.19
CA GLN A 90 3.66 5.89 -8.14
C GLN A 90 2.36 5.41 -7.49
N ASP A 91 1.86 6.18 -6.52
CA ASP A 91 0.64 5.81 -5.81
C ASP A 91 -0.56 5.74 -6.74
N CYS A 92 -1.24 4.59 -6.73
CA CYS A 92 -2.47 4.37 -7.47
C CYS A 92 -3.46 3.70 -6.53
N TYR A 93 -4.14 4.51 -5.73
CA TYR A 93 -4.99 4.02 -4.64
C TYR A 93 -6.44 3.98 -5.06
N VAL A 94 -7.05 2.81 -4.86
CA VAL A 94 -8.47 2.60 -5.09
C VAL A 94 -9.10 2.05 -3.83
N GLN A 95 -10.38 2.33 -3.64
CA GLN A 95 -11.14 1.74 -2.56
C GLN A 95 -12.18 0.82 -3.19
N ASP A 96 -12.22 -0.43 -2.75
CA ASP A 96 -13.20 -1.38 -3.27
C ASP A 96 -14.60 -1.11 -2.69
N PRO A 97 -15.65 -1.79 -3.19
CA PRO A 97 -17.01 -1.56 -2.71
C PRO A 97 -17.22 -1.89 -1.22
N PHE A 98 -16.27 -2.56 -0.61
CA PHE A 98 -16.36 -3.01 0.79
C PHE A 98 -15.49 -2.17 1.74
N GLY A 99 -14.85 -1.13 1.22
CA GLY A 99 -14.07 -0.19 2.01
C GLY A 99 -12.57 -0.46 2.09
N VAL A 100 -12.09 -1.52 1.46
CA VAL A 100 -10.68 -1.86 1.49
C VAL A 100 -9.90 -1.02 0.47
N ILE A 101 -8.79 -0.46 0.91
CA ILE A 101 -7.93 0.37 0.04
C ILE A 101 -6.79 -0.49 -0.49
N PHE A 102 -6.57 -0.39 -1.79
CA PHE A 102 -5.47 -1.07 -2.49
C PHE A 102 -4.62 -0.07 -3.24
N ASN A 103 -3.32 -0.30 -3.26
CA ASN A 103 -2.41 0.34 -4.20
C ASN A 103 -2.28 -0.61 -5.39
N VAL A 104 -2.52 -0.10 -6.60
CA VAL A 104 -2.40 -0.90 -7.82
C VAL A 104 -1.05 -0.63 -8.43
N TRP A 105 -0.26 -1.67 -8.61
CA TRP A 105 1.10 -1.55 -9.08
C TRP A 105 1.31 -2.38 -10.35
N GLU A 106 1.79 -1.73 -11.40
CA GLU A 106 2.10 -2.47 -12.61
C GLU A 106 3.44 -3.15 -12.45
N LYS A 107 3.41 -4.47 -12.51
CA LYS A 107 4.60 -5.29 -12.36
C LYS A 107 5.38 -5.28 -13.69
N THR A 108 6.56 -4.70 -13.64
CA THR A 108 7.44 -4.73 -14.79
C THR A 108 8.19 -6.04 -14.79
N ASP A 109 8.11 -6.76 -15.89
CA ASP A 109 8.87 -7.97 -16.02
C ASP A 109 10.36 -7.68 -16.09
N PRO A 110 11.17 -8.55 -15.52
CA PRO A 110 12.61 -8.46 -15.63
C PRO A 110 13.08 -8.64 -17.07
#